data_13842905091d2f3670d74ce27ee806fe
#
_entry.id   13842905091d2f3670d74ce27ee806fe
#
_cell.length_a   1.000
_cell.length_b   1.000
_cell.length_c   1.000
_cell.angle_alpha   90.00
_cell.angle_beta   90.00
_cell.angle_gamma   90.00
#
_symmetry.space_group_name_H-M   'P 1'
#
loop_
_entity.id
_entity.type
_entity.pdbx_description
1 polymer ?
#
loop_
_entity_poly.entity_id
_entity_poly.type
_entity_poly.pdbx_seq_one_letter_code
_entity_poly.pdbx_strand_id
1 'polypeptide(L)'
;MSNRVAKRPQKPATRAVITRFFGRAVGPTGYGHDVAKARSQYRCSECHHVTAKWVGRCPDCGTWGTVDEVAVLAAVNGSPSRRAVAPTSPAVPISSIDPGSTRHFHTGVSELDRVLGGGLVPGSVTLLAGDPGVGKSTLLLEVAHRWAQAGRRALYLSGEESAGQIRLRAERTRCTHDEVYLAAESDLQMALGHIDEVRPSLVVVDSVQTMSTTEADGVSGGVTQVRAVTTALTMTAKTSGVAMLLVGHVTKDGAIAGPRSLEHLVDVVLHFEGDRTSPLRMVRGVKNRFGAADEVGCFLLHDNGIECVADPSGLFLDQRPKPVSGTAVTVTLDGKRPLIGEVQALIGSPASGSPRRAVSGIDSSRAAMITAVLEKRARLPVGTNDIYLSTVGGMRLTDPSSDLAVALAIASAYTDLPMPINAVAIGEVGLAGDLRRVSGMDRRLAEAARLGFGCAVVPAGVTAVPTGLRPLPADNIQAALRVLRQVSQTDGGRS
;
A
#
# COMPACT_ATOMS: atom_id res chain seq x y z
N MET A 1 -51.14 32.31 25.58
CA MET A 1 -52.44 31.95 24.99
C MET A 1 -52.22 30.79 24.03
N SER A 2 -52.76 29.75 24.42
CA SER A 2 -53.49 28.60 23.86
C SER A 2 -52.67 27.53 23.14
N ASN A 3 -52.48 26.44 23.88
CA ASN A 3 -52.20 25.07 23.45
C ASN A 3 -53.20 24.57 22.40
N ARG A 4 -52.73 23.80 21.41
CA ARG A 4 -53.49 22.66 20.88
C ARG A 4 -52.56 21.50 20.53
N VAL A 5 -52.73 20.45 21.32
CA VAL A 5 -52.25 19.07 21.12
C VAL A 5 -53.11 18.41 20.04
N ALA A 6 -52.52 17.79 19.04
CA ALA A 6 -53.21 16.94 18.08
C ALA A 6 -52.82 15.47 18.27
N LYS A 7 -53.85 14.63 18.50
CA LYS A 7 -53.80 13.18 18.74
C LYS A 7 -53.49 12.38 17.46
N ARG A 8 -52.73 11.31 17.61
CA ARG A 8 -52.57 10.23 16.63
C ARG A 8 -53.83 9.34 16.51
N PRO A 9 -54.17 8.85 15.33
CA PRO A 9 -55.18 7.76 15.19
C PRO A 9 -54.52 6.36 15.25
N GLN A 10 -55.24 5.45 15.92
CA GLN A 10 -54.93 4.02 16.07
C GLN A 10 -55.41 3.25 14.81
N LYS A 11 -54.68 2.15 14.50
CA LYS A 11 -55.03 1.14 13.48
C LYS A 11 -56.04 0.12 14.03
N PRO A 12 -56.97 -0.38 13.22
CA PRO A 12 -57.80 -1.54 13.59
C PRO A 12 -57.12 -2.86 13.17
N ALA A 13 -57.25 -3.86 14.02
CA ALA A 13 -56.89 -5.25 13.78
C ALA A 13 -57.92 -5.97 12.92
N THR A 14 -57.47 -6.71 11.94
CA THR A 14 -58.34 -7.64 11.17
C THR A 14 -57.93 -9.09 11.44
N ARG A 15 -58.89 -9.83 12.03
CA ARG A 15 -58.87 -11.30 12.25
C ARG A 15 -59.18 -12.00 10.94
N ALA A 16 -58.40 -12.97 10.51
CA ALA A 16 -58.75 -13.88 9.43
C ALA A 16 -58.98 -15.30 9.99
N VAL A 17 -60.09 -15.87 9.53
CA VAL A 17 -60.70 -17.10 9.93
C VAL A 17 -60.05 -18.26 9.20
N ILE A 18 -59.80 -19.37 9.96
CA ILE A 18 -59.33 -20.65 9.46
C ILE A 18 -60.49 -21.44 8.91
N THR A 19 -60.37 -22.01 7.69
CA THR A 19 -61.22 -23.06 7.23
C THR A 19 -60.36 -24.27 6.84
N ARG A 20 -60.61 -25.40 7.54
CA ARG A 20 -60.05 -26.72 7.25
C ARG A 20 -60.77 -27.35 6.07
N PHE A 21 -60.08 -27.97 5.15
CA PHE A 21 -60.61 -29.09 4.35
C PHE A 21 -59.67 -30.27 4.40
N PHE A 22 -60.23 -31.43 4.75
CA PHE A 22 -59.62 -32.76 4.74
C PHE A 22 -59.67 -33.33 3.32
N GLY A 23 -58.57 -33.90 2.89
CA GLY A 23 -58.48 -34.75 1.71
C GLY A 23 -57.39 -35.78 1.88
N ARG A 24 -57.76 -37.03 2.03
CA ARG A 24 -56.95 -38.26 2.18
C ARG A 24 -56.55 -38.73 0.78
N ALA A 25 -55.26 -38.96 0.52
CA ALA A 25 -54.80 -39.85 -0.55
C ALA A 25 -53.50 -40.56 -0.18
N VAL A 26 -53.42 -41.79 -0.54
CA VAL A 26 -52.53 -42.90 -0.25
C VAL A 26 -51.17 -42.68 -0.96
N GLY A 27 -50.05 -43.18 -0.32
CA GLY A 27 -48.66 -43.01 -0.75
C GLY A 27 -48.26 -43.79 -2.01
N PRO A 28 -46.99 -43.64 -2.36
CA PRO A 28 -46.04 -44.73 -2.11
C PRO A 28 -44.64 -44.27 -1.63
N THR A 29 -44.03 -45.20 -0.94
CA THR A 29 -42.63 -45.39 -0.56
C THR A 29 -41.59 -44.65 -1.42
N GLY A 30 -40.86 -43.71 -0.81
CA GLY A 30 -39.68 -43.12 -1.38
C GLY A 30 -38.58 -42.95 -0.31
N TYR A 31 -37.44 -43.50 -0.56
CA TYR A 31 -36.23 -43.51 0.23
C TYR A 31 -35.86 -42.09 0.72
N GLY A 32 -35.94 -41.88 2.04
CA GLY A 32 -35.40 -40.71 2.67
C GLY A 32 -33.86 -40.79 2.76
N HIS A 33 -33.17 -40.06 1.94
CA HIS A 33 -31.77 -39.73 2.23
C HIS A 33 -31.74 -38.65 3.30
N ASP A 34 -31.50 -39.05 4.56
CA ASP A 34 -31.05 -38.16 5.60
C ASP A 34 -29.68 -37.58 5.20
N VAL A 35 -29.68 -36.39 4.65
CA VAL A 35 -28.45 -35.60 4.50
C VAL A 35 -28.06 -35.14 5.89
N ALA A 36 -27.15 -35.86 6.54
CA ALA A 36 -26.55 -35.47 7.79
C ALA A 36 -25.88 -34.09 7.59
N LYS A 37 -26.40 -33.04 8.26
CA LYS A 37 -25.77 -31.70 8.33
C LYS A 37 -24.33 -31.86 8.80
N ALA A 38 -23.38 -31.43 7.97
CA ALA A 38 -21.98 -31.38 8.32
C ALA A 38 -21.85 -30.52 9.60
N ARG A 39 -21.25 -31.07 10.66
CA ARG A 39 -20.94 -30.35 11.89
C ARG A 39 -19.65 -29.63 11.69
N SER A 40 -19.69 -28.29 11.65
CA SER A 40 -18.49 -27.45 11.66
C SER A 40 -17.74 -27.64 12.99
N GLN A 41 -16.44 -27.82 12.92
CA GLN A 41 -15.54 -27.76 14.07
C GLN A 41 -14.58 -26.60 13.92
N TYR A 42 -14.19 -26.01 15.01
CA TYR A 42 -13.28 -24.87 15.04
C TYR A 42 -11.98 -25.27 15.71
N ARG A 43 -10.82 -24.89 15.15
CA ARG A 43 -9.49 -25.26 15.64
C ARG A 43 -8.61 -24.04 15.79
N CYS A 44 -7.90 -23.96 16.91
CA CYS A 44 -6.91 -22.92 17.14
C CYS A 44 -5.66 -23.17 16.28
N SER A 45 -5.19 -22.15 15.56
CA SER A 45 -3.98 -22.22 14.73
C SER A 45 -2.69 -22.32 15.55
N GLU A 46 -2.70 -21.85 16.81
CA GLU A 46 -1.54 -21.85 17.69
C GLU A 46 -1.38 -23.17 18.47
N CYS A 47 -2.41 -23.57 19.22
CA CYS A 47 -2.32 -24.74 20.09
C CYS A 47 -3.07 -25.97 19.59
N HIS A 48 -3.75 -25.88 18.43
CA HIS A 48 -4.55 -26.91 17.81
C HIS A 48 -5.76 -27.41 18.63
N HIS A 49 -6.12 -26.72 19.69
CA HIS A 49 -7.33 -27.02 20.48
C HIS A 49 -8.58 -26.93 19.62
N VAL A 50 -9.49 -27.90 19.77
CA VAL A 50 -10.72 -28.00 18.96
C VAL A 50 -11.92 -27.61 19.80
N THR A 51 -12.77 -26.71 19.26
CA THR A 51 -14.03 -26.28 19.88
C THR A 51 -15.22 -26.58 18.98
N ALA A 52 -16.38 -26.85 19.59
CA ALA A 52 -17.62 -27.15 18.85
C ALA A 52 -18.32 -25.87 18.35
N LYS A 53 -17.89 -24.68 18.78
CA LYS A 53 -18.44 -23.39 18.38
C LYS A 53 -17.27 -22.41 18.20
N TRP A 54 -17.45 -21.44 17.32
CA TRP A 54 -16.48 -20.38 17.18
C TRP A 54 -16.40 -19.53 18.47
N VAL A 55 -15.18 -19.27 18.90
CA VAL A 55 -14.88 -18.43 20.07
C VAL A 55 -13.77 -17.45 19.68
N GLY A 56 -13.94 -16.16 20.00
CA GLY A 56 -12.96 -15.13 19.64
C GLY A 56 -11.62 -15.27 20.36
N ARG A 57 -11.59 -16.00 21.50
CA ARG A 57 -10.40 -16.31 22.28
C ARG A 57 -10.29 -17.81 22.50
N CYS A 58 -9.14 -18.40 22.21
CA CYS A 58 -8.92 -19.81 22.47
C CYS A 58 -9.02 -20.13 23.98
N PRO A 59 -9.86 -21.10 24.40
CA PRO A 59 -9.99 -21.42 25.80
C PRO A 59 -8.77 -22.12 26.40
N ASP A 60 -7.89 -22.67 25.56
CA ASP A 60 -6.71 -23.41 25.98
C ASP A 60 -5.47 -22.49 26.08
N CYS A 61 -5.02 -21.89 24.97
CA CYS A 61 -3.83 -21.03 24.95
C CYS A 61 -4.13 -19.54 25.24
N GLY A 62 -5.40 -19.13 25.29
CA GLY A 62 -5.79 -17.76 25.59
C GLY A 62 -5.56 -16.73 24.50
N THR A 63 -5.07 -17.11 23.31
CA THR A 63 -4.78 -16.20 22.21
C THR A 63 -6.07 -15.79 21.48
N TRP A 64 -6.15 -14.51 21.09
CA TRP A 64 -7.29 -13.95 20.39
C TRP A 64 -7.18 -14.13 18.87
N GLY A 65 -8.33 -14.40 18.19
CA GLY A 65 -8.39 -14.42 16.72
C GLY A 65 -7.71 -15.62 16.05
N THR A 66 -7.38 -16.66 16.80
CA THR A 66 -6.65 -17.85 16.32
C THR A 66 -7.54 -19.09 16.13
N VAL A 67 -8.86 -18.95 16.28
CA VAL A 67 -9.80 -20.08 16.15
C VAL A 67 -10.52 -19.99 14.81
N ASP A 68 -10.15 -20.90 13.89
CA ASP A 68 -10.69 -20.97 12.53
C ASP A 68 -11.59 -22.18 12.34
N GLU A 69 -12.57 -22.07 11.41
CA GLU A 69 -13.46 -23.16 11.05
C GLU A 69 -12.71 -24.21 10.22
N VAL A 70 -12.77 -25.46 10.68
CA VAL A 70 -12.22 -26.60 9.95
C VAL A 70 -13.38 -27.45 9.45
N ALA A 71 -13.52 -27.56 8.14
CA ALA A 71 -14.49 -28.46 7.54
C ALA A 71 -14.15 -29.92 7.89
N VAL A 72 -14.93 -30.53 8.76
CA VAL A 72 -14.82 -31.95 9.04
C VAL A 72 -15.56 -32.70 7.94
N LEU A 73 -14.84 -33.30 7.02
CA LEU A 73 -15.39 -34.32 6.13
C LEU A 73 -15.85 -35.47 7.02
N ALA A 74 -17.17 -35.73 7.05
CA ALA A 74 -17.76 -36.82 7.81
C ALA A 74 -17.04 -38.12 7.44
N ALA A 75 -16.41 -38.75 8.44
CA ALA A 75 -15.85 -40.08 8.28
C ALA A 75 -17.03 -41.06 8.11
N VAL A 76 -17.25 -41.49 6.89
CA VAL A 76 -18.10 -42.67 6.60
C VAL A 76 -17.32 -43.87 7.12
N ASN A 77 -17.90 -44.58 8.08
CA ASN A 77 -17.38 -45.80 8.66
C ASN A 77 -17.14 -46.86 7.54
N GLY A 78 -15.89 -47.06 7.25
CA GLY A 78 -15.39 -48.00 6.26
C GLY A 78 -14.08 -47.45 5.75
N SER A 79 -12.94 -48.01 6.17
CA SER A 79 -11.62 -47.58 5.67
C SER A 79 -11.63 -47.53 4.15
N PRO A 80 -11.68 -46.33 3.53
CA PRO A 80 -11.31 -46.23 2.15
C PRO A 80 -9.79 -46.04 2.17
N SER A 81 -9.04 -47.02 1.72
CA SER A 81 -7.76 -46.71 1.12
C SER A 81 -7.99 -45.49 0.23
N ARG A 82 -7.38 -44.31 0.56
CA ARG A 82 -7.40 -43.13 -0.30
C ARG A 82 -6.81 -43.57 -1.63
N ARG A 83 -7.64 -44.01 -2.56
CA ARG A 83 -7.22 -44.25 -3.94
C ARG A 83 -6.81 -42.87 -4.45
N ALA A 84 -5.52 -42.73 -4.74
CA ALA A 84 -5.04 -41.57 -5.45
C ALA A 84 -5.83 -41.42 -6.74
N VAL A 85 -6.41 -40.26 -6.94
CA VAL A 85 -7.09 -39.93 -8.20
C VAL A 85 -5.99 -39.57 -9.20
N ALA A 86 -6.13 -40.05 -10.44
CA ALA A 86 -5.18 -39.72 -11.48
C ALA A 86 -5.13 -38.19 -11.65
N PRO A 87 -3.92 -37.57 -11.66
CA PRO A 87 -3.78 -36.13 -11.84
C PRO A 87 -4.30 -35.70 -13.22
N THR A 88 -4.90 -34.52 -13.30
CA THR A 88 -5.39 -33.95 -14.57
C THR A 88 -4.26 -33.61 -15.54
N SER A 89 -3.04 -33.39 -15.01
CA SER A 89 -1.81 -33.21 -15.81
C SER A 89 -0.65 -33.95 -15.13
N PRO A 90 0.25 -34.59 -15.90
CA PRO A 90 1.41 -35.29 -15.33
C PRO A 90 2.39 -34.31 -14.71
N ALA A 91 3.07 -34.73 -13.63
CA ALA A 91 4.23 -34.01 -13.11
C ALA A 91 5.36 -34.07 -14.16
N VAL A 92 5.97 -32.93 -14.42
CA VAL A 92 7.10 -32.80 -15.35
C VAL A 92 8.33 -32.26 -14.62
N PRO A 93 9.56 -32.61 -15.05
CA PRO A 93 10.77 -32.02 -14.50
C PRO A 93 10.75 -30.51 -14.64
N ILE A 94 11.19 -29.77 -13.61
CA ILE A 94 11.23 -28.30 -13.63
C ILE A 94 12.06 -27.74 -14.80
N SER A 95 13.11 -28.46 -15.20
CA SER A 95 13.98 -28.12 -16.34
C SER A 95 13.28 -28.23 -17.70
N SER A 96 12.16 -28.94 -17.81
CA SER A 96 11.39 -29.08 -19.04
C SER A 96 10.31 -28.03 -19.19
N ILE A 97 10.09 -27.19 -18.17
CA ILE A 97 9.13 -26.09 -18.22
C ILE A 97 9.78 -24.92 -18.95
N ASP A 98 9.14 -24.45 -20.04
CA ASP A 98 9.61 -23.30 -20.76
C ASP A 98 9.45 -22.01 -19.93
N PRO A 99 10.55 -21.33 -19.52
CA PRO A 99 10.47 -20.06 -18.81
C PRO A 99 9.88 -18.94 -19.68
N GLY A 100 9.80 -19.09 -20.99
CA GLY A 100 9.17 -18.12 -21.90
C GLY A 100 7.68 -17.92 -21.65
N SER A 101 6.98 -18.90 -21.06
CA SER A 101 5.57 -18.79 -20.67
C SER A 101 5.31 -17.84 -19.50
N THR A 102 6.37 -17.41 -18.79
CA THR A 102 6.31 -16.50 -17.63
C THR A 102 6.90 -15.11 -17.92
N ARG A 103 6.97 -14.70 -19.19
CA ARG A 103 7.44 -13.36 -19.53
C ARG A 103 6.52 -12.30 -18.97
N HIS A 104 7.12 -11.24 -18.43
CA HIS A 104 6.40 -10.04 -18.02
C HIS A 104 5.88 -9.28 -19.23
N PHE A 105 4.63 -8.87 -19.18
CA PHE A 105 4.04 -7.95 -20.14
C PHE A 105 3.98 -6.56 -19.54
N HIS A 106 4.67 -5.61 -20.15
CA HIS A 106 4.61 -4.22 -19.70
C HIS A 106 3.16 -3.72 -19.67
N THR A 107 2.80 -3.04 -18.59
CA THR A 107 1.51 -2.38 -18.45
C THR A 107 1.41 -1.11 -19.32
N GLY A 108 2.54 -0.58 -19.74
CA GLY A 108 2.66 0.72 -20.40
C GLY A 108 2.73 1.89 -19.40
N VAL A 109 2.69 1.59 -18.10
CA VAL A 109 2.81 2.55 -17.00
C VAL A 109 4.13 2.28 -16.29
N SER A 110 5.19 2.99 -16.63
CA SER A 110 6.58 2.68 -16.28
C SER A 110 6.83 2.55 -14.78
N GLU A 111 6.22 3.41 -13.97
CA GLU A 111 6.38 3.36 -12.52
C GLU A 111 5.62 2.18 -11.88
N LEU A 112 4.55 1.72 -12.51
CA LEU A 112 3.87 0.48 -12.09
C LEU A 112 4.69 -0.75 -12.52
N ASP A 113 5.23 -0.75 -13.74
CA ASP A 113 6.10 -1.83 -14.23
C ASP A 113 7.35 -1.99 -13.35
N ARG A 114 7.92 -0.89 -12.85
CA ARG A 114 9.00 -0.91 -11.85
C ARG A 114 8.61 -1.72 -10.61
N VAL A 115 7.46 -1.43 -10.03
CA VAL A 115 6.99 -2.09 -8.79
C VAL A 115 6.62 -3.56 -9.03
N LEU A 116 6.11 -3.86 -10.21
CA LEU A 116 5.79 -5.23 -10.63
C LEU A 116 7.03 -6.06 -10.98
N GLY A 117 8.20 -5.42 -11.16
CA GLY A 117 9.43 -6.11 -11.57
C GLY A 117 9.51 -6.36 -13.07
N GLY A 118 8.85 -5.51 -13.88
CA GLY A 118 8.86 -5.54 -15.34
C GLY A 118 7.50 -5.67 -16.01
N GLY A 119 6.42 -5.75 -15.22
CA GLY A 119 5.05 -5.83 -15.74
C GLY A 119 4.24 -6.98 -15.18
N LEU A 120 3.12 -7.29 -15.82
CA LEU A 120 2.21 -8.36 -15.42
C LEU A 120 2.65 -9.72 -15.99
N VAL A 121 2.54 -10.76 -15.17
CA VAL A 121 2.78 -12.15 -15.61
C VAL A 121 1.44 -12.79 -16.00
N PRO A 122 1.34 -13.51 -17.14
CA PRO A 122 0.14 -14.24 -17.51
C PRO A 122 -0.33 -15.18 -16.40
N GLY A 123 -1.64 -15.19 -16.14
CA GLY A 123 -2.23 -16.01 -15.08
C GLY A 123 -1.93 -15.52 -13.65
N SER A 124 -1.28 -14.36 -13.50
CA SER A 124 -1.04 -13.77 -12.18
C SER A 124 -2.22 -12.93 -11.70
N VAL A 125 -2.38 -12.87 -10.37
CA VAL A 125 -3.37 -12.01 -9.72
C VAL A 125 -2.65 -11.00 -8.85
N THR A 126 -2.86 -9.71 -9.14
CA THR A 126 -2.32 -8.57 -8.41
C THR A 126 -3.43 -7.85 -7.67
N LEU A 127 -3.29 -7.68 -6.37
CA LEU A 127 -4.18 -6.87 -5.53
C LEU A 127 -3.60 -5.46 -5.37
N LEU A 128 -4.35 -4.44 -5.81
CA LEU A 128 -4.06 -3.03 -5.55
C LEU A 128 -4.92 -2.54 -4.39
N ALA A 129 -4.34 -2.44 -3.21
CA ALA A 129 -4.98 -1.98 -2.00
C ALA A 129 -4.68 -0.51 -1.73
N GLY A 130 -5.56 0.19 -1.03
CA GLY A 130 -5.34 1.58 -0.62
C GLY A 130 -6.63 2.30 -0.21
N ASP A 131 -6.48 3.50 0.37
CA ASP A 131 -7.60 4.30 0.85
C ASP A 131 -8.59 4.67 -0.27
N PRO A 132 -9.87 4.87 0.04
CA PRO A 132 -10.83 5.43 -0.91
C PRO A 132 -10.40 6.82 -1.42
N GLY A 133 -10.54 7.04 -2.73
CA GLY A 133 -10.21 8.33 -3.36
C GLY A 133 -8.73 8.58 -3.63
N VAL A 134 -7.82 7.62 -3.35
CA VAL A 134 -6.38 7.78 -3.62
C VAL A 134 -6.03 7.74 -5.12
N GLY A 135 -6.93 7.25 -5.99
CA GLY A 135 -6.73 7.20 -7.44
C GLY A 135 -6.57 5.79 -8.03
N LYS A 136 -6.92 4.72 -7.27
CA LYS A 136 -6.80 3.32 -7.75
C LYS A 136 -7.48 3.07 -9.07
N SER A 137 -8.75 3.41 -9.17
CA SER A 137 -9.56 3.23 -10.38
C SER A 137 -9.04 4.05 -11.57
N THR A 138 -8.47 5.24 -11.31
CA THR A 138 -7.84 6.07 -12.35
C THR A 138 -6.57 5.39 -12.88
N LEU A 139 -5.71 4.87 -12.00
CA LEU A 139 -4.52 4.14 -12.38
C LEU A 139 -4.86 2.89 -13.20
N LEU A 140 -5.85 2.11 -12.76
CA LEU A 140 -6.20 0.86 -13.46
C LEU A 140 -6.90 1.11 -14.80
N LEU A 141 -7.63 2.21 -14.94
CA LEU A 141 -8.18 2.62 -16.22
C LEU A 141 -7.07 3.04 -17.21
N GLU A 142 -6.04 3.76 -16.73
CA GLU A 142 -4.85 4.09 -17.53
C GLU A 142 -4.10 2.81 -17.95
N VAL A 143 -3.94 1.84 -17.04
CA VAL A 143 -3.35 0.53 -17.35
C VAL A 143 -4.13 -0.19 -18.46
N ALA A 144 -5.47 -0.27 -18.33
CA ALA A 144 -6.32 -0.91 -19.33
C ALA A 144 -6.20 -0.23 -20.69
N HIS A 145 -6.16 1.10 -20.71
CA HIS A 145 -5.97 1.90 -21.93
C HIS A 145 -4.60 1.64 -22.58
N ARG A 146 -3.50 1.72 -21.81
CA ARG A 146 -2.14 1.45 -22.32
C ARG A 146 -1.99 0.02 -22.80
N TRP A 147 -2.62 -0.92 -22.10
CA TRP A 147 -2.66 -2.32 -22.49
C TRP A 147 -3.32 -2.50 -23.85
N ALA A 148 -4.45 -1.80 -24.10
CA ALA A 148 -5.17 -1.82 -25.36
C ALA A 148 -4.38 -1.13 -26.48
N GLN A 149 -3.70 -0.02 -26.21
CA GLN A 149 -2.79 0.63 -27.17
C GLN A 149 -1.66 -0.29 -27.65
N ALA A 150 -1.25 -1.25 -26.83
CA ALA A 150 -0.28 -2.28 -27.22
C ALA A 150 -0.90 -3.44 -28.02
N GLY A 151 -2.13 -3.30 -28.53
CA GLY A 151 -2.84 -4.29 -29.34
C GLY A 151 -3.38 -5.48 -28.53
N ARG A 152 -3.60 -5.32 -27.23
CA ARG A 152 -4.05 -6.39 -26.34
C ARG A 152 -5.41 -6.04 -25.75
N ARG A 153 -6.29 -7.04 -25.64
CA ARG A 153 -7.65 -6.84 -25.15
C ARG A 153 -7.67 -6.78 -23.62
N ALA A 154 -8.35 -5.77 -23.05
CA ALA A 154 -8.59 -5.59 -21.63
C ALA A 154 -10.09 -5.61 -21.33
N LEU A 155 -10.48 -6.23 -20.21
CA LEU A 155 -11.83 -6.20 -19.66
C LEU A 155 -11.81 -5.49 -18.32
N TYR A 156 -12.63 -4.44 -18.19
CA TYR A 156 -12.83 -3.71 -16.93
C TYR A 156 -14.20 -4.08 -16.35
N LEU A 157 -14.17 -4.77 -15.22
CA LEU A 157 -15.36 -5.18 -14.47
C LEU A 157 -15.55 -4.23 -13.28
N SER A 158 -16.72 -3.61 -13.15
CA SER A 158 -17.04 -2.74 -12.02
C SER A 158 -18.31 -3.20 -11.32
N GLY A 159 -18.20 -3.40 -10.01
CA GLY A 159 -19.34 -3.60 -9.14
C GLY A 159 -19.78 -2.33 -8.39
N GLU A 160 -19.07 -1.20 -8.56
CA GLU A 160 -19.34 0.06 -7.85
C GLU A 160 -20.00 1.11 -8.72
N GLU A 161 -19.54 1.24 -9.96
CA GLU A 161 -19.94 2.30 -10.86
C GLU A 161 -20.64 1.74 -12.09
N SER A 162 -21.61 2.49 -12.59
CA SER A 162 -22.28 2.18 -13.86
C SER A 162 -21.33 2.39 -15.05
N ALA A 163 -21.60 1.70 -16.16
CA ALA A 163 -20.84 1.85 -17.39
C ALA A 163 -20.73 3.30 -17.87
N GLY A 164 -21.81 4.11 -17.70
CA GLY A 164 -21.82 5.52 -18.06
C GLY A 164 -20.88 6.37 -17.20
N GLN A 165 -20.78 6.10 -15.89
CA GLN A 165 -19.87 6.80 -15.00
C GLN A 165 -18.40 6.50 -15.32
N ILE A 166 -18.08 5.24 -15.60
CA ILE A 166 -16.73 4.84 -16.01
C ILE A 166 -16.39 5.45 -17.37
N ARG A 167 -17.34 5.47 -18.31
CA ARG A 167 -17.15 6.10 -19.62
C ARG A 167 -16.84 7.59 -19.50
N LEU A 168 -17.56 8.35 -18.68
CA LEU A 168 -17.28 9.77 -18.39
C LEU A 168 -15.87 9.97 -17.81
N ARG A 169 -15.45 9.08 -16.90
CA ARG A 169 -14.09 9.10 -16.37
C ARG A 169 -13.07 8.82 -17.47
N ALA A 170 -13.28 7.80 -18.28
CA ALA A 170 -12.39 7.44 -19.39
C ALA A 170 -12.22 8.59 -20.38
N GLU A 171 -13.30 9.32 -20.70
CA GLU A 171 -13.24 10.50 -21.56
C GLU A 171 -12.43 11.63 -20.93
N ARG A 172 -12.68 11.95 -19.65
CA ARG A 172 -11.95 12.97 -18.92
C ARG A 172 -10.44 12.66 -18.84
N THR A 173 -10.07 11.39 -18.62
CA THR A 173 -8.68 10.94 -18.51
C THR A 173 -8.08 10.53 -19.85
N ARG A 174 -8.82 10.62 -20.96
CA ARG A 174 -8.41 10.21 -22.31
C ARG A 174 -8.02 8.72 -22.41
N CYS A 175 -8.65 7.88 -21.61
CA CYS A 175 -8.40 6.44 -21.55
C CYS A 175 -9.45 5.62 -22.33
N THR A 176 -9.94 6.14 -23.44
CA THR A 176 -10.92 5.44 -24.31
C THR A 176 -10.18 4.66 -25.42
N HIS A 177 -10.55 3.38 -25.60
CA HIS A 177 -9.99 2.55 -26.67
C HIS A 177 -10.95 1.41 -27.01
N ASP A 178 -11.02 0.98 -28.27
CA ASP A 178 -11.97 -0.04 -28.74
C ASP A 178 -11.67 -1.45 -28.15
N GLU A 179 -10.40 -1.73 -27.81
CA GLU A 179 -10.01 -2.99 -27.16
C GLU A 179 -10.11 -2.94 -25.61
N VAL A 180 -10.70 -1.89 -25.03
CA VAL A 180 -11.09 -1.84 -23.62
C VAL A 180 -12.59 -2.12 -23.51
N TYR A 181 -12.92 -3.33 -23.06
CA TYR A 181 -14.28 -3.76 -22.80
C TYR A 181 -14.69 -3.41 -21.39
N LEU A 182 -15.94 -3.03 -21.20
CA LEU A 182 -16.48 -2.61 -19.90
C LEU A 182 -17.74 -3.38 -19.58
N ALA A 183 -17.81 -3.99 -18.38
CA ALA A 183 -19.02 -4.56 -17.83
C ALA A 183 -19.28 -4.04 -16.41
N ALA A 184 -20.52 -3.62 -16.15
CA ALA A 184 -20.98 -3.16 -14.84
C ALA A 184 -21.73 -4.33 -14.17
N GLU A 185 -20.97 -5.20 -13.48
CA GLU A 185 -21.44 -6.46 -12.89
C GLU A 185 -20.91 -6.64 -11.48
N SER A 186 -21.80 -7.11 -10.59
CA SER A 186 -21.43 -7.46 -9.22
C SER A 186 -21.56 -8.98 -8.94
N ASP A 187 -22.18 -9.74 -9.83
CA ASP A 187 -22.26 -11.19 -9.74
C ASP A 187 -21.04 -11.87 -10.35
N LEU A 188 -20.39 -12.76 -9.59
CA LEU A 188 -19.18 -13.46 -10.02
C LEU A 188 -19.42 -14.32 -11.27
N GLN A 189 -20.56 -15.02 -11.37
CA GLN A 189 -20.82 -15.94 -12.49
C GLN A 189 -21.00 -15.15 -13.78
N MET A 190 -21.67 -13.98 -13.72
CA MET A 190 -21.79 -13.08 -14.86
C MET A 190 -20.42 -12.52 -15.27
N ALA A 191 -19.60 -12.13 -14.30
CA ALA A 191 -18.24 -11.66 -14.54
C ALA A 191 -17.36 -12.73 -15.25
N LEU A 192 -17.46 -13.98 -14.82
CA LEU A 192 -16.77 -15.12 -15.48
C LEU A 192 -17.29 -15.34 -16.90
N GLY A 193 -18.59 -15.19 -17.13
CA GLY A 193 -19.19 -15.24 -18.47
C GLY A 193 -18.62 -14.18 -19.40
N HIS A 194 -18.46 -12.94 -18.95
CA HIS A 194 -17.82 -11.89 -19.71
C HIS A 194 -16.33 -12.20 -20.04
N ILE A 195 -15.60 -12.82 -19.11
CA ILE A 195 -14.21 -13.23 -19.37
C ILE A 195 -14.15 -14.28 -20.51
N ASP A 196 -15.05 -15.25 -20.48
CA ASP A 196 -15.12 -16.30 -21.51
C ASP A 196 -15.53 -15.76 -22.89
N GLU A 197 -16.46 -14.80 -22.94
CA GLU A 197 -16.94 -14.19 -24.18
C GLU A 197 -15.89 -13.26 -24.79
N VAL A 198 -15.36 -12.31 -23.98
CA VAL A 198 -14.42 -11.28 -24.44
C VAL A 198 -13.04 -11.86 -24.72
N ARG A 199 -12.63 -12.90 -23.98
CA ARG A 199 -11.28 -13.51 -24.03
C ARG A 199 -10.18 -12.46 -23.90
N PRO A 200 -10.19 -11.66 -22.82
CA PRO A 200 -9.18 -10.64 -22.60
C PRO A 200 -7.85 -11.26 -22.21
N SER A 201 -6.76 -10.53 -22.35
CA SER A 201 -5.46 -10.88 -21.77
C SER A 201 -5.20 -10.16 -20.42
N LEU A 202 -6.02 -9.16 -20.10
CA LEU A 202 -6.04 -8.44 -18.83
C LEU A 202 -7.47 -8.26 -18.36
N VAL A 203 -7.72 -8.58 -17.08
CA VAL A 203 -8.98 -8.27 -16.39
C VAL A 203 -8.69 -7.31 -15.23
N VAL A 204 -9.44 -6.23 -15.15
CA VAL A 204 -9.48 -5.33 -13.99
C VAL A 204 -10.81 -5.56 -13.25
N VAL A 205 -10.77 -5.73 -11.93
CA VAL A 205 -11.97 -5.85 -11.09
C VAL A 205 -12.00 -4.72 -10.06
N ASP A 206 -12.96 -3.82 -10.18
CA ASP A 206 -13.11 -2.62 -9.34
C ASP A 206 -14.51 -2.55 -8.70
N SER A 207 -14.67 -3.06 -7.46
CA SER A 207 -13.72 -3.71 -6.56
C SER A 207 -14.15 -5.13 -6.20
N VAL A 208 -13.23 -5.92 -5.62
CA VAL A 208 -13.58 -7.29 -5.16
C VAL A 208 -14.58 -7.28 -3.99
N GLN A 209 -14.68 -6.16 -3.26
CA GLN A 209 -15.63 -6.04 -2.15
C GLN A 209 -17.07 -5.89 -2.60
N THR A 210 -17.31 -5.40 -3.79
CA THR A 210 -18.66 -5.21 -4.34
C THR A 210 -19.16 -6.43 -5.10
N MET A 211 -18.27 -7.38 -5.37
CA MET A 211 -18.64 -8.64 -6.00
C MET A 211 -19.20 -9.64 -5.00
N SER A 212 -20.11 -10.48 -5.47
CA SER A 212 -20.76 -11.54 -4.69
C SER A 212 -20.88 -12.83 -5.49
N THR A 213 -21.03 -13.94 -4.76
CA THR A 213 -21.31 -15.25 -5.33
C THR A 213 -22.35 -15.99 -4.50
N THR A 214 -23.19 -16.78 -5.16
CA THR A 214 -24.14 -17.65 -4.49
C THR A 214 -23.51 -18.89 -3.87
N GLU A 215 -22.24 -19.16 -4.19
CA GLU A 215 -21.49 -20.33 -3.69
C GLU A 215 -20.97 -20.15 -2.26
N ALA A 216 -21.03 -18.93 -1.72
CA ALA A 216 -20.58 -18.62 -0.37
C ALA A 216 -21.65 -17.89 0.42
N ASP A 217 -21.80 -18.24 1.69
CA ASP A 217 -22.70 -17.55 2.61
C ASP A 217 -22.14 -16.18 3.02
N GLY A 218 -23.03 -15.26 3.39
CA GLY A 218 -22.69 -13.95 3.94
C GLY A 218 -23.12 -12.78 3.03
N VAL A 219 -22.93 -11.57 3.56
CA VAL A 219 -23.27 -10.34 2.84
C VAL A 219 -22.15 -9.95 1.88
N SER A 220 -22.50 -9.29 0.77
CA SER A 220 -21.54 -8.70 -0.16
C SER A 220 -20.53 -7.83 0.60
N GLY A 221 -19.24 -7.92 0.27
CA GLY A 221 -18.15 -7.23 0.97
C GLY A 221 -17.69 -7.92 2.27
N GLY A 222 -18.42 -8.91 2.77
CA GLY A 222 -18.00 -9.70 3.93
C GLY A 222 -16.77 -10.58 3.62
N VAL A 223 -15.98 -10.91 4.65
CA VAL A 223 -14.72 -11.66 4.50
C VAL A 223 -14.89 -12.96 3.72
N THR A 224 -15.95 -13.73 4.01
CA THR A 224 -16.24 -15.02 3.36
C THR A 224 -16.51 -14.82 1.87
N GLN A 225 -17.38 -13.88 1.50
CA GLN A 225 -17.71 -13.54 0.12
C GLN A 225 -16.48 -13.07 -0.66
N VAL A 226 -15.73 -12.10 -0.12
CA VAL A 226 -14.55 -11.56 -0.79
C VAL A 226 -13.46 -12.62 -0.98
N ARG A 227 -13.29 -13.54 -0.03
CA ARG A 227 -12.37 -14.68 -0.18
C ARG A 227 -12.83 -15.66 -1.25
N ALA A 228 -14.11 -16.00 -1.29
CA ALA A 228 -14.68 -16.91 -2.30
C ALA A 228 -14.50 -16.32 -3.71
N VAL A 229 -14.90 -15.05 -3.91
CA VAL A 229 -14.71 -14.31 -5.18
C VAL A 229 -13.24 -14.28 -5.59
N THR A 230 -12.34 -13.88 -4.67
CA THR A 230 -10.90 -13.79 -4.97
C THR A 230 -10.33 -15.18 -5.33
N THR A 231 -10.76 -16.23 -4.65
CA THR A 231 -10.31 -17.60 -4.94
C THR A 231 -10.75 -18.04 -6.33
N ALA A 232 -12.01 -17.82 -6.69
CA ALA A 232 -12.53 -18.16 -8.01
C ALA A 232 -11.82 -17.40 -9.13
N LEU A 233 -11.63 -16.06 -8.97
CA LEU A 233 -10.88 -15.24 -9.92
C LEU A 233 -9.42 -15.72 -10.04
N THR A 234 -8.78 -16.11 -8.94
CA THR A 234 -7.41 -16.64 -8.96
C THR A 234 -7.33 -17.97 -9.71
N MET A 235 -8.30 -18.85 -9.53
CA MET A 235 -8.37 -20.10 -10.28
C MET A 235 -8.57 -19.84 -11.78
N THR A 236 -9.50 -18.94 -12.12
CA THR A 236 -9.73 -18.53 -13.52
C THR A 236 -8.49 -17.94 -14.15
N ALA A 237 -7.79 -17.02 -13.45
CA ALA A 237 -6.54 -16.45 -13.94
C ALA A 237 -5.52 -17.54 -14.31
N LYS A 238 -5.31 -18.51 -13.39
CA LYS A 238 -4.32 -19.58 -13.57
C LYS A 238 -4.68 -20.58 -14.66
N THR A 239 -5.97 -20.86 -14.86
CA THR A 239 -6.43 -21.82 -15.89
C THR A 239 -6.50 -21.19 -17.28
N SER A 240 -6.90 -19.91 -17.39
CA SER A 240 -7.01 -19.20 -18.67
C SER A 240 -5.75 -18.47 -19.09
N GLY A 241 -4.78 -18.29 -18.19
CA GLY A 241 -3.57 -17.49 -18.45
C GLY A 241 -3.80 -15.97 -18.47
N VAL A 242 -4.99 -15.50 -18.05
CA VAL A 242 -5.34 -14.08 -18.03
C VAL A 242 -4.70 -13.40 -16.81
N ALA A 243 -4.03 -12.27 -16.98
CA ALA A 243 -3.56 -11.45 -15.87
C ALA A 243 -4.74 -10.69 -15.24
N MET A 244 -4.80 -10.64 -13.91
CA MET A 244 -5.87 -9.95 -13.19
C MET A 244 -5.34 -8.87 -12.25
N LEU A 245 -5.96 -7.69 -12.29
CA LEU A 245 -5.74 -6.58 -11.36
C LEU A 245 -7.01 -6.38 -10.53
N LEU A 246 -6.93 -6.66 -9.23
CA LEU A 246 -8.04 -6.56 -8.30
C LEU A 246 -7.89 -5.31 -7.45
N VAL A 247 -8.95 -4.49 -7.35
CA VAL A 247 -9.00 -3.36 -6.41
C VAL A 247 -9.48 -3.86 -5.05
N GLY A 248 -8.75 -3.45 -3.99
CA GLY A 248 -9.11 -3.67 -2.60
C GLY A 248 -9.16 -2.35 -1.82
N HIS A 249 -10.20 -2.17 -0.98
CA HIS A 249 -10.28 -1.04 -0.06
C HIS A 249 -9.73 -1.42 1.32
N VAL A 250 -8.94 -0.53 1.91
CA VAL A 250 -8.49 -0.64 3.30
C VAL A 250 -9.57 -0.03 4.18
N THR A 251 -10.11 -0.79 5.12
CA THR A 251 -11.06 -0.27 6.10
C THR A 251 -10.36 -0.04 7.45
N LYS A 252 -10.65 1.10 8.07
CA LYS A 252 -10.07 1.47 9.38
C LYS A 252 -10.57 0.59 10.53
N ASP A 253 -11.70 -0.08 10.37
CA ASP A 253 -12.44 -0.74 11.46
C ASP A 253 -12.39 -2.28 11.46
N GLY A 254 -11.61 -2.92 10.60
CA GLY A 254 -11.40 -4.38 10.65
C GLY A 254 -12.62 -5.28 10.40
N ALA A 255 -13.81 -4.72 10.17
CA ALA A 255 -15.06 -5.47 10.02
C ALA A 255 -15.33 -5.94 8.57
N ILE A 256 -14.76 -5.28 7.58
CA ILE A 256 -14.83 -5.64 6.16
C ILE A 256 -13.49 -6.28 5.77
N ALA A 257 -13.53 -7.28 4.87
CA ALA A 257 -12.33 -8.00 4.42
C ALA A 257 -11.23 -7.04 3.98
N GLY A 258 -10.32 -6.71 4.88
CA GLY A 258 -9.16 -5.87 4.57
C GLY A 258 -8.16 -6.63 3.69
N PRO A 259 -7.20 -5.93 3.05
CA PRO A 259 -6.21 -6.54 2.15
C PRO A 259 -5.46 -7.72 2.77
N ARG A 260 -5.20 -7.70 4.08
CA ARG A 260 -4.49 -8.78 4.80
C ARG A 260 -5.16 -10.15 4.68
N SER A 261 -6.50 -10.20 4.59
CA SER A 261 -7.22 -11.48 4.42
C SER A 261 -7.06 -12.07 3.01
N LEU A 262 -6.65 -11.27 2.02
CA LEU A 262 -6.49 -11.64 0.62
C LEU A 262 -5.02 -11.85 0.22
N GLU A 263 -4.06 -11.36 1.01
CA GLU A 263 -2.62 -11.42 0.68
C GLU A 263 -2.12 -12.84 0.37
N HIS A 264 -2.71 -13.85 1.01
CA HIS A 264 -2.34 -15.25 0.80
C HIS A 264 -2.92 -15.84 -0.48
N LEU A 265 -4.00 -15.27 -1.00
CA LEU A 265 -4.72 -15.77 -2.18
C LEU A 265 -4.14 -15.25 -3.49
N VAL A 266 -3.46 -14.09 -3.46
CA VAL A 266 -2.95 -13.41 -4.64
C VAL A 266 -1.42 -13.55 -4.76
N ASP A 267 -0.88 -13.32 -5.95
CA ASP A 267 0.55 -13.47 -6.23
C ASP A 267 1.33 -12.17 -5.92
N VAL A 268 0.72 -11.02 -6.15
CA VAL A 268 1.31 -9.69 -5.93
C VAL A 268 0.35 -8.84 -5.10
N VAL A 269 0.87 -8.10 -4.13
CA VAL A 269 0.14 -7.12 -3.33
C VAL A 269 0.83 -5.78 -3.46
N LEU A 270 0.10 -4.79 -3.93
CA LEU A 270 0.52 -3.41 -4.06
C LEU A 270 -0.31 -2.54 -3.11
N HIS A 271 0.33 -1.60 -2.44
CA HIS A 271 -0.33 -0.60 -1.62
C HIS A 271 -0.24 0.77 -2.27
N PHE A 272 -1.39 1.41 -2.52
CA PHE A 272 -1.48 2.72 -3.13
C PHE A 272 -1.76 3.75 -2.06
N GLU A 273 -0.81 4.64 -1.87
CA GLU A 273 -0.78 5.65 -0.81
C GLU A 273 -0.79 7.07 -1.41
N GLY A 274 -1.32 8.02 -0.65
CA GLY A 274 -1.23 9.44 -1.00
C GLY A 274 -1.98 10.31 0.01
N ASP A 275 -1.46 11.50 0.25
CA ASP A 275 -2.13 12.50 1.06
C ASP A 275 -3.14 13.28 0.19
N ARG A 276 -4.28 13.65 0.77
CA ARG A 276 -5.31 14.43 0.07
C ARG A 276 -4.87 15.84 -0.27
N THR A 277 -3.88 16.35 0.46
CA THR A 277 -3.35 17.71 0.28
C THR A 277 -2.22 17.80 -0.74
N SER A 278 -1.68 16.64 -1.18
CA SER A 278 -0.60 16.54 -2.17
C SER A 278 -1.09 15.83 -3.42
N PRO A 279 -0.68 16.24 -4.63
CA PRO A 279 -0.96 15.48 -5.85
C PRO A 279 -0.14 14.20 -5.96
N LEU A 280 0.93 14.06 -5.16
CA LEU A 280 1.80 12.89 -5.19
C LEU A 280 1.08 11.64 -4.69
N ARG A 281 1.26 10.56 -5.44
CA ARG A 281 0.79 9.22 -5.09
C ARG A 281 1.94 8.24 -5.21
N MET A 282 1.97 7.26 -4.31
CA MET A 282 3.00 6.22 -4.30
C MET A 282 2.34 4.83 -4.35
N VAL A 283 2.86 3.97 -5.20
CA VAL A 283 2.51 2.54 -5.24
C VAL A 283 3.68 1.76 -4.69
N ARG A 284 3.44 1.04 -3.61
CA ARG A 284 4.46 0.23 -2.92
C ARG A 284 4.21 -1.25 -3.14
N GLY A 285 5.23 -2.00 -3.51
CA GLY A 285 5.21 -3.45 -3.52
C GLY A 285 5.31 -4.02 -2.11
N VAL A 286 4.25 -4.67 -1.62
CA VAL A 286 4.22 -5.33 -0.31
C VAL A 286 4.59 -6.81 -0.43
N LYS A 287 4.10 -7.44 -1.49
CA LYS A 287 4.38 -8.84 -1.83
C LYS A 287 4.52 -8.97 -3.34
N ASN A 288 5.54 -9.67 -3.79
CA ASN A 288 5.73 -9.97 -5.20
C ASN A 288 6.39 -11.34 -5.37
N ARG A 289 5.68 -12.31 -5.98
CA ARG A 289 6.22 -13.65 -6.26
C ARG A 289 7.10 -13.68 -7.51
N PHE A 290 7.02 -12.65 -8.36
CA PHE A 290 7.69 -12.61 -9.66
C PHE A 290 8.84 -11.62 -9.71
N GLY A 291 9.07 -10.89 -8.63
CA GLY A 291 10.11 -9.86 -8.59
C GLY A 291 10.45 -9.43 -7.16
N ALA A 292 11.15 -8.33 -7.07
CA ALA A 292 11.50 -7.74 -5.79
C ALA A 292 10.25 -7.17 -5.09
N ALA A 293 10.12 -7.41 -3.80
CA ALA A 293 9.27 -6.61 -2.92
C ALA A 293 9.99 -5.31 -2.54
N ASP A 294 9.29 -4.38 -1.91
CA ASP A 294 9.79 -3.08 -1.43
C ASP A 294 10.23 -2.09 -2.54
N GLU A 295 9.76 -2.29 -3.78
CA GLU A 295 9.88 -1.27 -4.83
C GLU A 295 8.75 -0.24 -4.69
N VAL A 296 9.05 1.02 -5.07
CA VAL A 296 8.09 2.12 -5.00
C VAL A 296 8.01 2.84 -6.34
N GLY A 297 6.79 2.98 -6.85
CA GLY A 297 6.46 3.80 -8.00
C GLY A 297 5.85 5.14 -7.57
N CYS A 298 6.24 6.23 -8.23
CA CYS A 298 5.76 7.57 -7.95
C CYS A 298 4.89 8.10 -9.08
N PHE A 299 3.80 8.75 -8.69
CA PHE A 299 2.79 9.26 -9.62
C PHE A 299 2.33 10.65 -9.18
N LEU A 300 1.88 11.46 -10.13
CA LEU A 300 1.08 12.66 -9.88
C LEU A 300 -0.36 12.42 -10.31
N LEU A 301 -1.29 12.67 -9.41
CA LEU A 301 -2.71 12.61 -9.69
C LEU A 301 -3.22 14.01 -10.02
N HIS A 302 -3.77 14.16 -11.22
CA HIS A 302 -4.37 15.38 -11.73
C HIS A 302 -5.84 15.17 -12.09
N ASP A 303 -6.56 16.25 -12.38
CA ASP A 303 -7.94 16.16 -12.84
C ASP A 303 -8.08 15.38 -14.16
N ASN A 304 -7.03 15.40 -14.99
CA ASN A 304 -6.99 14.75 -16.31
C ASN A 304 -6.48 13.30 -16.27
N GLY A 305 -6.11 12.76 -15.10
CA GLY A 305 -5.59 11.40 -15.00
C GLY A 305 -4.40 11.26 -14.04
N ILE A 306 -3.55 10.29 -14.29
CA ILE A 306 -2.39 9.97 -13.48
C ILE A 306 -1.14 9.94 -14.35
N GLU A 307 -0.06 10.56 -13.89
CA GLU A 307 1.21 10.68 -14.59
C GLU A 307 2.32 9.97 -13.81
N CYS A 308 3.21 9.26 -14.52
CA CYS A 308 4.41 8.64 -13.94
C CYS A 308 5.46 9.69 -13.61
N VAL A 309 6.02 9.64 -12.41
CA VAL A 309 7.13 10.51 -11.99
C VAL A 309 8.39 9.67 -11.80
N ALA A 310 9.18 9.58 -12.84
CA ALA A 310 10.44 8.84 -12.81
C ALA A 310 11.44 9.46 -11.82
N ASP A 311 11.44 10.77 -11.71
CA ASP A 311 12.26 11.53 -10.77
C ASP A 311 11.41 12.50 -9.93
N PRO A 312 10.99 12.11 -8.71
CA PRO A 312 10.21 12.96 -7.84
C PRO A 312 11.03 14.02 -7.09
N SER A 313 12.34 14.08 -7.30
CA SER A 313 13.26 14.97 -6.56
C SER A 313 12.87 16.44 -6.64
N GLY A 314 12.38 16.88 -7.80
CA GLY A 314 11.90 18.25 -7.99
C GLY A 314 10.68 18.64 -7.15
N LEU A 315 9.95 17.64 -6.59
CA LEU A 315 8.81 17.89 -5.72
C LEU A 315 9.21 18.09 -4.25
N PHE A 316 10.40 17.63 -3.87
CA PHE A 316 10.88 17.56 -2.49
C PHE A 316 12.07 18.49 -2.20
N LEU A 317 12.50 19.23 -3.21
CA LEU A 317 13.53 20.24 -3.10
C LEU A 317 12.97 21.61 -3.46
N ASP A 318 13.30 22.60 -2.65
CA ASP A 318 13.03 24.00 -2.99
C ASP A 318 14.16 24.52 -3.90
N GLN A 319 13.80 24.96 -5.11
CA GLN A 319 14.75 25.51 -6.07
C GLN A 319 15.11 26.96 -5.68
N ARG A 320 16.16 27.12 -4.87
CA ARG A 320 16.65 28.42 -4.44
C ARG A 320 17.93 28.77 -5.15
N PRO A 321 18.10 30.03 -5.54
CA PRO A 321 19.34 30.52 -6.15
C PRO A 321 20.48 30.69 -5.14
N LYS A 322 20.16 30.78 -3.83
CA LYS A 322 21.12 30.98 -2.75
C LYS A 322 20.86 30.09 -1.56
N PRO A 323 21.92 29.67 -0.82
CA PRO A 323 21.73 28.91 0.42
C PRO A 323 20.97 29.75 1.45
N VAL A 324 20.10 29.09 2.22
CA VAL A 324 19.32 29.72 3.29
C VAL A 324 19.59 28.96 4.58
N SER A 325 19.84 29.72 5.67
CA SER A 325 20.00 29.10 6.99
C SER A 325 18.73 28.38 7.41
N GLY A 326 18.91 27.26 8.11
CA GLY A 326 17.81 26.40 8.53
C GLY A 326 17.40 25.37 7.49
N THR A 327 18.11 25.20 6.38
CA THR A 327 17.78 24.17 5.39
C THR A 327 18.88 23.13 5.30
N ALA A 328 18.49 21.85 5.14
CA ALA A 328 19.40 20.74 4.89
C ALA A 328 18.74 19.69 4.02
N VAL A 329 19.50 19.15 3.08
CA VAL A 329 19.03 18.10 2.17
C VAL A 329 19.51 16.74 2.65
N THR A 330 18.68 15.73 2.54
CA THR A 330 18.99 14.33 2.84
C THR A 330 18.55 13.41 1.73
N VAL A 331 19.05 12.16 1.74
CA VAL A 331 18.53 11.09 0.90
C VAL A 331 18.01 9.98 1.80
N THR A 332 16.71 9.74 1.76
CA THR A 332 16.03 8.66 2.45
C THR A 332 15.83 7.48 1.52
N LEU A 333 15.57 6.28 2.06
CA LEU A 333 15.07 5.14 1.29
C LEU A 333 13.61 4.92 1.62
N ASP A 334 12.79 4.84 0.59
CA ASP A 334 11.45 4.32 0.69
C ASP A 334 11.42 2.94 0.02
N GLY A 335 11.40 1.89 0.85
CA GLY A 335 11.73 0.54 0.39
C GLY A 335 13.14 0.49 -0.21
N LYS A 336 13.23 0.20 -1.51
CA LYS A 336 14.52 0.19 -2.25
C LYS A 336 14.79 1.49 -3.01
N ARG A 337 13.81 2.37 -3.13
CA ARG A 337 13.92 3.62 -3.90
C ARG A 337 14.57 4.70 -3.06
N PRO A 338 15.70 5.26 -3.49
CA PRO A 338 16.23 6.47 -2.88
C PRO A 338 15.37 7.66 -3.28
N LEU A 339 15.02 8.48 -2.31
CA LEU A 339 14.28 9.74 -2.47
C LEU A 339 15.05 10.85 -1.78
N ILE A 340 15.16 11.97 -2.48
CA ILE A 340 15.74 13.16 -1.86
C ILE A 340 14.65 13.92 -1.10
N GLY A 341 15.03 14.54 0.01
CA GLY A 341 14.14 15.36 0.80
C GLY A 341 14.85 16.54 1.44
N GLU A 342 14.19 17.67 1.50
CA GLU A 342 14.69 18.87 2.18
C GLU A 342 13.99 19.03 3.53
N VAL A 343 14.80 19.21 4.56
CA VAL A 343 14.38 19.59 5.92
C VAL A 343 14.54 21.08 6.08
N GLN A 344 13.51 21.74 6.58
CA GLN A 344 13.52 23.15 6.92
C GLN A 344 13.31 23.32 8.41
N ALA A 345 14.16 24.11 9.06
CA ALA A 345 14.10 24.49 10.46
C ALA A 345 14.00 25.99 10.60
N LEU A 346 13.14 26.43 11.52
CA LEU A 346 13.08 27.83 11.96
C LEU A 346 13.18 27.86 13.47
N ILE A 347 13.98 28.76 14.00
CA ILE A 347 14.15 28.95 15.43
C ILE A 347 13.73 30.37 15.79
N GLY A 348 12.89 30.48 16.81
CA GLY A 348 12.39 31.75 17.33
C GLY A 348 12.55 31.86 18.83
N SER A 349 12.47 33.08 19.33
CA SER A 349 12.40 33.31 20.78
C SER A 349 11.03 32.87 21.31
N PRO A 350 10.95 32.20 22.48
CA PRO A 350 9.67 31.69 23.00
C PRO A 350 8.77 32.87 23.39
N ALA A 351 7.58 32.91 22.80
CA ALA A 351 6.60 33.99 23.06
C ALA A 351 5.93 33.88 24.45
N SER A 352 5.99 32.73 25.12
CA SER A 352 5.19 32.42 26.33
C SER A 352 5.95 31.57 27.35
N GLY A 353 7.22 31.80 27.60
CA GLY A 353 7.97 31.13 28.67
C GLY A 353 8.21 29.63 28.51
N SER A 354 7.36 28.91 27.77
CA SER A 354 7.53 27.48 27.43
C SER A 354 7.84 27.34 25.95
N PRO A 355 8.98 26.72 25.56
CA PRO A 355 9.37 26.52 24.18
C PRO A 355 8.36 25.65 23.41
N ARG A 356 7.96 26.09 22.23
CA ARG A 356 7.07 25.36 21.32
C ARG A 356 7.89 24.50 20.38
N ARG A 357 7.35 23.30 20.06
CA ARG A 357 7.89 22.42 19.02
C ARG A 357 6.78 22.04 18.07
N ALA A 358 6.84 22.55 16.85
CA ALA A 358 5.91 22.20 15.77
C ALA A 358 6.68 21.45 14.69
N VAL A 359 6.19 20.26 14.34
CA VAL A 359 6.89 19.35 13.43
C VAL A 359 5.91 18.85 12.38
N SER A 360 6.28 18.93 11.11
CA SER A 360 5.54 18.42 9.97
C SER A 360 6.44 17.58 9.07
N GLY A 361 6.00 16.37 8.68
CA GLY A 361 6.76 15.47 7.83
C GLY A 361 7.89 14.70 8.51
N ILE A 362 8.16 14.96 9.80
CA ILE A 362 9.18 14.29 10.62
C ILE A 362 8.49 13.78 11.90
N ASP A 363 8.97 12.68 12.47
CA ASP A 363 8.47 12.19 13.76
C ASP A 363 8.83 13.19 14.89
N SER A 364 7.83 13.58 15.67
CA SER A 364 8.00 14.58 16.74
C SER A 364 8.89 14.09 17.88
N SER A 365 8.87 12.80 18.20
CA SER A 365 9.73 12.21 19.22
C SER A 365 11.18 12.20 18.77
N ARG A 366 11.41 11.93 17.47
CA ARG A 366 12.73 11.98 16.86
C ARG A 366 13.31 13.39 16.83
N ALA A 367 12.52 14.38 16.45
CA ALA A 367 12.89 15.78 16.49
C ALA A 367 13.25 16.23 17.91
N ALA A 368 12.50 15.80 18.92
CA ALA A 368 12.79 16.10 20.32
C ALA A 368 14.11 15.46 20.78
N MET A 369 14.38 14.21 20.43
CA MET A 369 15.65 13.52 20.74
C MET A 369 16.84 14.24 20.10
N ILE A 370 16.76 14.59 18.83
CA ILE A 370 17.82 15.31 18.11
C ILE A 370 18.08 16.66 18.77
N THR A 371 17.04 17.41 19.14
CA THR A 371 17.17 18.68 19.87
C THR A 371 17.93 18.49 21.18
N ALA A 372 17.60 17.45 21.96
CA ALA A 372 18.28 17.16 23.22
C ALA A 372 19.76 16.78 23.01
N VAL A 373 20.08 16.04 21.93
CA VAL A 373 21.46 15.71 21.55
C VAL A 373 22.24 16.98 21.20
N LEU A 374 21.67 17.87 20.39
CA LEU A 374 22.28 19.16 20.05
C LEU A 374 22.60 19.97 21.31
N GLU A 375 21.66 20.04 22.25
CA GLU A 375 21.85 20.76 23.50
C GLU A 375 22.93 20.13 24.37
N LYS A 376 22.85 18.85 24.67
CA LYS A 376 23.71 18.20 25.65
C LYS A 376 25.05 17.75 25.10
N ARG A 377 25.11 17.30 23.84
CA ARG A 377 26.34 16.76 23.23
C ARG A 377 27.07 17.78 22.37
N ALA A 378 26.33 18.63 21.64
CA ALA A 378 26.94 19.65 20.79
C ALA A 378 27.09 21.01 21.50
N ARG A 379 26.52 21.16 22.70
CA ARG A 379 26.51 22.40 23.50
C ARG A 379 25.86 23.56 22.74
N LEU A 380 24.85 23.27 21.96
CA LEU A 380 24.06 24.25 21.23
C LEU A 380 22.76 24.53 22.02
N PRO A 381 22.55 25.67 22.64
CA PRO A 381 21.46 25.92 23.57
C PRO A 381 20.13 26.18 22.85
N VAL A 382 19.68 25.23 22.07
CA VAL A 382 18.44 25.29 21.27
C VAL A 382 17.17 24.91 22.07
N GLY A 383 17.36 24.30 23.24
CA GLY A 383 16.24 23.76 24.03
C GLY A 383 15.30 24.82 24.60
N THR A 384 15.76 26.06 24.77
CA THR A 384 14.99 27.20 25.27
C THR A 384 14.27 27.99 24.18
N ASN A 385 14.43 27.63 22.93
CA ASN A 385 13.88 28.33 21.77
C ASN A 385 12.64 27.58 21.23
N ASP A 386 11.76 28.34 20.58
CA ASP A 386 10.73 27.75 19.71
C ASP A 386 11.38 27.11 18.49
N ILE A 387 11.03 25.86 18.18
CA ILE A 387 11.58 25.12 17.06
C ILE A 387 10.43 24.66 16.16
N TYR A 388 10.51 25.07 14.90
CA TYR A 388 9.59 24.68 13.83
C TYR A 388 10.37 23.86 12.81
N LEU A 389 9.88 22.66 12.50
CA LEU A 389 10.49 21.74 11.53
C LEU A 389 9.46 21.35 10.49
N SER A 390 9.83 21.39 9.24
CA SER A 390 8.99 20.94 8.13
C SER A 390 9.84 20.27 7.05
N THR A 391 9.19 19.40 6.27
CA THR A 391 9.73 18.87 5.02
C THR A 391 9.10 19.57 3.84
N VAL A 392 9.82 19.68 2.74
CA VAL A 392 9.30 20.22 1.48
C VAL A 392 8.42 19.19 0.78
N GLY A 393 7.36 19.62 0.10
CA GLY A 393 6.48 18.79 -0.71
C GLY A 393 5.62 17.77 0.07
N GLY A 394 5.51 17.94 1.41
CA GLY A 394 4.73 17.01 2.25
C GLY A 394 5.38 15.64 2.44
N MET A 395 6.66 15.50 2.14
CA MET A 395 7.42 14.25 2.31
C MET A 395 7.43 13.82 3.78
N ARG A 396 7.31 12.51 4.02
CA ARG A 396 7.47 11.93 5.37
C ARG A 396 8.85 11.30 5.50
N LEU A 397 9.68 11.85 6.37
CA LEU A 397 11.00 11.33 6.71
C LEU A 397 10.89 10.45 7.97
N THR A 398 10.69 9.16 7.76
CA THR A 398 10.58 8.16 8.84
C THR A 398 11.87 7.38 9.06
N ASP A 399 12.78 7.44 8.09
CA ASP A 399 14.07 6.75 8.11
C ASP A 399 15.08 7.52 8.96
N PRO A 400 15.79 6.87 9.91
CA PRO A 400 16.84 7.48 10.72
C PRO A 400 17.97 8.14 9.95
N SER A 401 18.14 7.86 8.66
CA SER A 401 19.13 8.53 7.81
C SER A 401 18.98 10.04 7.75
N SER A 402 17.78 10.56 7.99
CA SER A 402 17.46 11.98 7.96
C SER A 402 17.86 12.73 9.25
N ASP A 403 18.24 12.03 10.31
CA ASP A 403 18.55 12.66 11.60
C ASP A 403 19.66 13.69 11.50
N LEU A 404 20.71 13.36 10.75
CA LEU A 404 21.82 14.28 10.56
C LEU A 404 21.38 15.56 9.84
N ALA A 405 20.51 15.46 8.83
CA ALA A 405 19.96 16.61 8.14
C ALA A 405 19.06 17.44 9.08
N VAL A 406 18.22 16.81 9.88
CA VAL A 406 17.42 17.50 10.90
C VAL A 406 18.32 18.24 11.90
N ALA A 407 19.37 17.58 12.39
CA ALA A 407 20.32 18.19 13.31
C ALA A 407 21.04 19.39 12.69
N LEU A 408 21.51 19.26 11.45
CA LEU A 408 22.20 20.33 10.73
C LEU A 408 21.25 21.48 10.35
N ALA A 409 20.00 21.20 9.99
CA ALA A 409 18.99 22.24 9.75
C ALA A 409 18.72 23.07 11.02
N ILE A 410 18.50 22.41 12.16
CA ILE A 410 18.33 23.09 13.45
C ILE A 410 19.58 23.95 13.80
N ALA A 411 20.76 23.34 13.66
CA ALA A 411 22.01 24.04 13.96
C ALA A 411 22.24 25.22 13.02
N SER A 412 21.97 25.06 11.74
CA SER A 412 22.03 26.09 10.72
C SER A 412 21.10 27.28 11.04
N ALA A 413 19.83 26.98 11.40
CA ALA A 413 18.86 27.99 11.81
C ALA A 413 19.30 28.76 13.08
N TYR A 414 19.91 28.04 14.04
CA TYR A 414 20.36 28.66 15.29
C TYR A 414 21.58 29.53 15.13
N THR A 415 22.55 29.12 14.28
CA THR A 415 23.82 29.81 14.09
C THR A 415 23.83 30.79 12.92
N ASP A 416 22.74 30.82 12.17
CA ASP A 416 22.59 31.57 10.90
C ASP A 416 23.69 31.26 9.87
N LEU A 417 24.13 29.99 9.86
CA LEU A 417 25.11 29.45 8.92
C LEU A 417 24.42 28.48 7.94
N PRO A 418 24.21 28.86 6.68
CA PRO A 418 23.52 28.01 5.73
C PRO A 418 24.37 26.80 5.32
N MET A 419 23.73 25.67 5.06
CA MET A 419 24.34 24.57 4.34
C MET A 419 24.54 24.93 2.87
N PRO A 420 25.63 24.48 2.22
CA PRO A 420 25.79 24.65 0.77
C PRO A 420 24.63 23.96 0.01
N ILE A 421 24.15 24.56 -1.07
CA ILE A 421 23.07 24.05 -1.91
C ILE A 421 23.41 22.66 -2.48
N ASN A 422 24.70 22.43 -2.79
CA ASN A 422 25.19 21.19 -3.36
C ASN A 422 25.59 20.14 -2.32
N ALA A 423 25.15 20.28 -1.05
CA ALA A 423 25.48 19.36 0.03
C ALA A 423 24.27 18.55 0.49
N VAL A 424 24.48 17.25 0.73
CA VAL A 424 23.53 16.39 1.42
C VAL A 424 24.08 15.95 2.78
N ALA A 425 23.18 15.64 3.72
CA ALA A 425 23.53 15.10 5.04
C ALA A 425 22.78 13.78 5.28
N ILE A 426 23.52 12.71 5.52
CA ILE A 426 22.96 11.36 5.63
C ILE A 426 23.60 10.65 6.82
N GLY A 427 22.79 10.25 7.81
CA GLY A 427 23.28 9.50 8.98
C GLY A 427 22.30 9.49 10.13
N GLU A 428 22.34 8.44 10.93
CA GLU A 428 21.59 8.35 12.18
C GLU A 428 22.35 9.06 13.30
N VAL A 429 21.63 9.79 14.15
CA VAL A 429 22.19 10.48 15.33
C VAL A 429 21.83 9.69 16.59
N GLY A 430 22.86 9.12 17.26
CA GLY A 430 22.71 8.46 18.55
C GLY A 430 22.56 9.41 19.71
N LEU A 431 21.92 8.98 20.82
CA LEU A 431 21.77 9.80 22.03
C LEU A 431 23.09 10.16 22.72
N ALA A 432 24.16 9.40 22.46
CA ALA A 432 25.51 9.72 22.91
C ALA A 432 26.17 10.83 22.05
N GLY A 433 25.55 11.23 20.92
CA GLY A 433 26.07 12.19 19.98
C GLY A 433 26.90 11.57 18.87
N ASP A 434 27.04 10.25 18.86
CA ASP A 434 27.68 9.46 17.80
C ASP A 434 26.87 9.51 16.50
N LEU A 435 27.57 9.48 15.37
CA LEU A 435 26.95 9.32 14.06
C LEU A 435 27.10 7.89 13.58
N ARG A 436 25.99 7.27 13.17
CA ARG A 436 25.92 5.89 12.72
C ARG A 436 25.60 5.79 11.25
N ARG A 437 26.24 4.81 10.61
CA ARG A 437 25.90 4.45 9.24
C ARG A 437 24.51 3.82 9.18
N VAL A 438 23.80 4.14 8.11
CA VAL A 438 22.45 3.61 7.83
C VAL A 438 22.53 2.60 6.69
N SER A 439 21.51 1.76 6.59
CA SER A 439 21.41 0.77 5.49
C SER A 439 21.34 1.46 4.12
N GLY A 440 21.87 0.83 3.07
CA GLY A 440 21.81 1.33 1.71
C GLY A 440 22.53 2.66 1.49
N MET A 441 23.61 2.95 2.25
CA MET A 441 24.40 4.18 2.13
C MET A 441 24.91 4.37 0.70
N ASP A 442 25.34 3.31 0.05
CA ASP A 442 25.80 3.28 -1.34
C ASP A 442 24.74 3.80 -2.32
N ARG A 443 23.51 3.36 -2.18
CA ARG A 443 22.37 3.80 -3.01
C ARG A 443 22.02 5.26 -2.77
N ARG A 444 22.06 5.69 -1.51
CA ARG A 444 21.78 7.09 -1.13
C ARG A 444 22.82 8.03 -1.72
N LEU A 445 24.10 7.68 -1.64
CA LEU A 445 25.18 8.46 -2.22
C LEU A 445 25.16 8.44 -3.75
N ALA A 446 24.83 7.29 -4.36
CA ALA A 446 24.66 7.21 -5.80
C ALA A 446 23.54 8.15 -6.30
N GLU A 447 22.42 8.22 -5.57
CA GLU A 447 21.33 9.13 -5.90
C GLU A 447 21.71 10.59 -5.72
N ALA A 448 22.41 10.94 -4.62
CA ALA A 448 22.94 12.30 -4.43
C ALA A 448 23.87 12.71 -5.58
N ALA A 449 24.78 11.82 -5.99
CA ALA A 449 25.68 12.09 -7.12
C ALA A 449 24.92 12.22 -8.45
N ARG A 450 23.91 11.35 -8.70
CA ARG A 450 23.05 11.40 -9.90
C ARG A 450 22.33 12.75 -10.02
N LEU A 451 21.89 13.32 -8.88
CA LEU A 451 21.20 14.59 -8.81
C LEU A 451 22.13 15.80 -8.81
N GLY A 452 23.46 15.59 -8.92
CA GLY A 452 24.44 16.65 -9.06
C GLY A 452 24.95 17.26 -7.74
N PHE A 453 24.67 16.62 -6.59
CA PHE A 453 25.26 17.07 -5.32
C PHE A 453 26.77 16.85 -5.33
N GLY A 454 27.52 17.86 -4.88
CA GLY A 454 28.99 17.86 -4.90
C GLY A 454 29.62 17.32 -3.61
N CYS A 455 28.90 17.33 -2.49
CA CYS A 455 29.43 16.81 -1.22
C CYS A 455 28.33 16.19 -0.34
N ALA A 456 28.76 15.27 0.53
CA ALA A 456 27.88 14.56 1.47
C ALA A 456 28.50 14.52 2.87
N VAL A 457 27.80 15.08 3.86
CA VAL A 457 28.13 14.90 5.28
C VAL A 457 27.64 13.54 5.70
N VAL A 458 28.55 12.66 6.09
CA VAL A 458 28.28 11.24 6.37
C VAL A 458 29.00 10.76 7.62
N PRO A 459 28.54 9.68 8.27
CA PRO A 459 29.29 9.05 9.33
C PRO A 459 30.66 8.56 8.85
N ALA A 460 31.66 8.59 9.72
CA ALA A 460 33.00 8.07 9.40
C ALA A 460 32.96 6.59 8.95
N GLY A 461 33.97 6.19 8.14
CA GLY A 461 34.11 4.84 7.63
C GLY A 461 33.21 4.50 6.44
N VAL A 462 32.59 5.47 5.79
CA VAL A 462 31.95 5.29 4.48
C VAL A 462 33.04 5.27 3.41
N THR A 463 33.18 4.15 2.69
CA THR A 463 34.25 3.90 1.70
C THR A 463 33.77 3.90 0.26
N ALA A 464 32.54 3.46 0.01
CA ALA A 464 31.94 3.39 -1.32
C ALA A 464 31.24 4.73 -1.65
N VAL A 465 32.01 5.65 -2.22
CA VAL A 465 31.50 6.98 -2.62
C VAL A 465 31.57 7.10 -4.14
N PRO A 466 30.48 7.50 -4.81
CA PRO A 466 30.44 7.71 -6.25
C PRO A 466 31.40 8.81 -6.71
N THR A 467 31.91 8.66 -7.94
CA THR A 467 32.72 9.71 -8.59
C THR A 467 31.93 11.03 -8.66
N GLY A 468 32.60 12.13 -8.34
CA GLY A 468 31.98 13.47 -8.34
C GLY A 468 31.36 13.91 -7.01
N LEU A 469 31.14 12.99 -6.06
CA LEU A 469 30.62 13.30 -4.73
C LEU A 469 31.76 13.24 -3.70
N ARG A 470 32.04 14.36 -3.02
CA ARG A 470 33.07 14.43 -1.97
C ARG A 470 32.48 14.06 -0.60
N PRO A 471 32.92 13.00 0.07
CA PRO A 471 32.47 12.68 1.42
C PRO A 471 33.10 13.68 2.42
N LEU A 472 32.29 14.08 3.38
CA LEU A 472 32.67 14.92 4.52
C LEU A 472 32.40 14.10 5.79
N PRO A 473 33.35 13.23 6.21
CA PRO A 473 33.12 12.31 7.30
C PRO A 473 33.07 13.01 8.65
N ALA A 474 32.16 12.56 9.51
CA ALA A 474 32.02 13.01 10.88
C ALA A 474 31.72 11.81 11.80
N ASP A 475 32.47 11.70 12.92
CA ASP A 475 32.29 10.63 13.90
C ASP A 475 31.13 10.91 14.86
N ASN A 476 30.84 12.16 15.07
CA ASN A 476 29.82 12.63 16.02
C ASN A 476 29.25 13.98 15.60
N ILE A 477 28.18 14.39 16.31
CA ILE A 477 27.46 15.62 16.00
C ILE A 477 28.33 16.87 16.09
N GLN A 478 29.30 16.91 17.01
CA GLN A 478 30.22 18.07 17.11
C GLN A 478 31.14 18.19 15.88
N ALA A 479 31.60 17.02 15.36
CA ALA A 479 32.38 16.99 14.13
C ALA A 479 31.54 17.44 12.93
N ALA A 480 30.27 17.02 12.82
CA ALA A 480 29.36 17.45 11.77
C ALA A 480 29.12 18.97 11.81
N LEU A 481 28.97 19.56 12.99
CA LEU A 481 28.85 21.02 13.13
C LEU A 481 30.11 21.77 12.73
N ARG A 482 31.31 21.19 12.95
CA ARG A 482 32.56 21.78 12.43
C ARG A 482 32.58 21.74 10.91
N VAL A 483 32.17 20.64 10.31
CA VAL A 483 32.05 20.54 8.86
C VAL A 483 31.08 21.60 8.31
N LEU A 484 29.92 21.79 8.93
CA LEU A 484 28.98 22.86 8.57
C LEU A 484 29.64 24.22 8.52
N ARG A 485 30.39 24.59 9.57
CA ARG A 485 31.08 25.88 9.64
C ARG A 485 32.12 26.02 8.53
N GLN A 486 32.89 24.98 8.22
CA GLN A 486 33.92 25.01 7.18
C GLN A 486 33.34 25.19 5.78
N VAL A 487 32.29 24.43 5.45
CA VAL A 487 31.69 24.51 4.11
C VAL A 487 30.90 25.79 3.88
N SER A 488 30.25 26.34 4.91
CA SER A 488 29.57 27.65 4.83
C SER A 488 30.54 28.81 4.56
N GLN A 489 31.76 28.74 5.07
CA GLN A 489 32.77 29.78 4.87
C GLN A 489 33.44 29.74 3.48
N THR A 490 33.53 28.55 2.88
CA THR A 490 34.14 28.38 1.54
C THR A 490 33.24 28.85 0.41
N ASP A 491 31.92 28.75 0.55
CA ASP A 491 30.97 29.23 -0.47
C ASP A 491 30.71 30.76 -0.37
N GLY A 492 30.79 31.35 0.81
CA GLY A 492 30.64 32.79 1.00
C GLY A 492 31.80 33.67 0.44
N GLY A 493 32.91 33.03 0.07
CA GLY A 493 34.06 33.69 -0.53
C GLY A 493 34.13 33.70 -2.07
N ARG A 494 33.12 33.12 -2.73
CA ARG A 494 33.04 33.03 -4.20
C ARG A 494 31.90 33.83 -4.84
N SER A 495 31.25 34.70 -4.08
CA SER A 495 30.21 35.64 -4.57
C SER A 495 30.80 37.01 -4.93
#